data_20db2c97995c232ed238861710b4935d
#
_entry.id   20db2c97995c232ed238861710b4935d
#
_cell.length_a   1.000
_cell.length_b   1.000
_cell.length_c   1.000
_cell.angle_alpha   90.00
_cell.angle_beta   90.00
_cell.angle_gamma   90.00
#
_symmetry.space_group_name_H-M   'P 1'
#
loop_
_entity.id
_entity.type
_entity.pdbx_description
1 polymer ?
#
loop_
_entity_poly.entity_id
_entity_poly.type
_entity_poly.pdbx_seq_one_letter_code
_entity_poly.pdbx_strand_id
1 'polypeptide(L)' 'IHNIVAAGSTINCECPKHLADLIFKLTAFEKYSSECEVRNAKDAELHKELETTSAKSRFLIEEVLIKLAKVEGIKY' A
#
# COMPACT_ATOMS: atom_id res chain seq x y z
N ILE A 1 3.75 -9.12 5.60
CA ILE A 1 2.66 -8.21 5.96
C ILE A 1 1.57 -8.89 6.78
N HIS A 2 1.33 -10.18 6.56
CA HIS A 2 0.38 -10.94 7.36
C HIS A 2 0.77 -10.97 8.83
N ASN A 3 2.07 -11.08 9.12
CA ASN A 3 2.57 -11.08 10.49
C ASN A 3 2.32 -9.74 11.17
N ILE A 4 2.38 -8.65 10.43
CA ILE A 4 2.11 -7.31 10.95
C ILE A 4 0.63 -7.16 11.31
N VAL A 5 -0.26 -7.63 10.46
CA VAL A 5 -1.70 -7.60 10.71
C VAL A 5 -2.04 -8.46 11.94
N ALA A 6 -1.47 -9.67 12.03
CA ALA A 6 -1.70 -10.57 13.16
C ALA A 6 -1.16 -10.01 14.48
N ALA A 7 -0.03 -9.30 14.42
CA ALA A 7 0.61 -8.73 15.62
C ALA A 7 -0.03 -7.42 16.09
N GLY A 8 -0.88 -6.81 15.27
CA GLY A 8 -1.44 -5.49 15.54
C GLY A 8 -2.14 -5.34 16.88
N SER A 9 -2.73 -6.41 17.39
CA SER A 9 -3.43 -6.39 18.68
C SER A 9 -2.52 -6.59 19.87
N THR A 10 -1.23 -6.93 19.66
CA THR A 10 -0.29 -7.26 20.73
C THR A 10 0.74 -6.17 21.01
N ILE A 11 0.71 -5.07 20.26
CA ILE A 11 1.63 -3.94 20.41
C ILE A 11 0.87 -2.70 20.88
N ASN A 12 1.58 -1.78 21.52
CA ASN A 12 0.99 -0.59 22.09
C ASN A 12 0.46 0.40 21.03
N CYS A 13 1.04 0.37 19.84
CA CYS A 13 0.68 1.28 18.75
C CYS A 13 0.13 0.47 17.57
N GLU A 14 -0.99 0.93 17.00
CA GLU A 14 -1.60 0.27 15.85
C GLU A 14 -1.08 0.80 14.51
N CYS A 15 -0.04 1.64 14.51
CA CYS A 15 0.51 2.19 13.28
C CYS A 15 0.88 1.13 12.24
N PRO A 16 1.53 0.01 12.62
CA PRO A 16 1.83 -1.03 11.63
C PRO A 16 0.58 -1.59 10.96
N LYS A 17 -0.49 -1.79 11.73
CA LYS A 17 -1.76 -2.30 11.21
C LYS A 17 -2.39 -1.31 10.24
N HIS A 18 -2.39 -0.03 10.59
CA HIS A 18 -2.95 1.01 9.72
C HIS A 18 -2.16 1.15 8.43
N LEU A 19 -0.82 1.07 8.50
CA LEU A 19 0.02 1.12 7.30
C LEU A 19 -0.24 -0.10 6.40
N ALA A 20 -0.41 -1.28 6.99
CA ALA A 20 -0.74 -2.49 6.23
C ALA A 20 -2.08 -2.32 5.51
N ASP A 21 -3.08 -1.74 6.17
CA ASP A 21 -4.38 -1.46 5.56
C ASP A 21 -4.25 -0.50 4.39
N LEU A 22 -3.43 0.55 4.52
CA LEU A 22 -3.17 1.48 3.42
C LEU A 22 -2.51 0.79 2.24
N ILE A 23 -1.55 -0.10 2.50
CA ILE A 23 -0.88 -0.85 1.44
C ILE A 23 -1.88 -1.72 0.69
N PHE A 24 -2.79 -2.40 1.39
CA PHE A 24 -3.83 -3.20 0.74
C PHE A 24 -4.76 -2.34 -0.11
N LYS A 25 -5.15 -1.17 0.38
CA LYS A 25 -6.02 -0.23 -0.35
C LYS A 25 -5.30 0.32 -1.59
N LEU A 26 -4.04 0.69 -1.47
CA LEU A 26 -3.26 1.18 -2.60
C LEU A 26 -3.04 0.09 -3.65
N THR A 27 -2.80 -1.14 -3.22
CA THR A 27 -2.67 -2.29 -4.12
C THR A 27 -3.97 -2.51 -4.90
N ALA A 28 -5.11 -2.44 -4.22
CA ALA A 28 -6.42 -2.59 -4.85
C ALA A 28 -6.69 -1.47 -5.84
N PHE A 29 -6.33 -0.23 -5.51
CA PHE A 29 -6.51 0.92 -6.39
C PHE A 29 -5.59 0.84 -7.61
N GLU A 30 -4.35 0.41 -7.42
CA GLU A 30 -3.39 0.20 -8.50
C GLU A 30 -3.94 -0.80 -9.51
N LYS A 31 -4.50 -1.91 -9.04
CA LYS A 31 -5.14 -2.92 -9.88
C LYS A 31 -6.37 -2.36 -10.59
N TYR A 32 -7.21 -1.63 -9.86
CA TYR A 32 -8.40 -1.00 -10.43
C TYR A 32 -8.01 -0.05 -11.57
N SER A 33 -7.01 0.80 -11.36
CA SER A 33 -6.56 1.77 -12.35
C SER A 33 -6.01 1.10 -13.61
N SER A 34 -5.33 -0.05 -13.45
CA SER A 34 -4.78 -0.78 -14.59
C SER A 34 -5.86 -1.48 -15.42
N GLU A 35 -7.00 -1.83 -14.80
CA GLU A 35 -8.11 -2.54 -15.44
C GLU A 35 -9.25 -1.61 -15.87
N CYS A 36 -9.21 -0.36 -15.48
CA CYS A 36 -10.26 0.60 -15.77
C CYS A 36 -10.34 0.88 -17.27
N GLU A 37 -11.58 1.01 -17.78
CA GLU A 37 -11.81 1.27 -19.18
C GLU A 37 -11.16 2.58 -19.65
N VAL A 38 -10.47 2.53 -20.76
CA VAL A 38 -9.82 3.69 -21.37
C VAL A 38 -10.69 4.17 -22.55
N ARG A 39 -11.19 5.40 -22.46
CA ARG A 39 -12.09 5.98 -23.45
C ARG A 39 -11.39 6.74 -24.56
N ASN A 40 -10.20 7.29 -24.31
CA ASN A 40 -9.41 8.04 -25.26
C ASN A 40 -7.96 8.12 -24.80
N ALA A 41 -7.10 8.74 -25.65
CA ALA A 41 -5.65 8.83 -25.34
C ALA A 41 -5.35 9.61 -24.06
N LYS A 42 -6.10 10.69 -23.81
CA LYS A 42 -5.92 11.51 -22.61
C LYS A 42 -6.30 10.72 -21.35
N ASP A 43 -7.37 9.96 -21.45
CA ASP A 43 -7.85 9.10 -20.36
C ASP A 43 -6.82 7.99 -20.05
N ALA A 44 -6.22 7.41 -21.09
CA ALA A 44 -5.17 6.41 -20.96
C ALA A 44 -3.95 6.98 -20.22
N GLU A 45 -3.54 8.19 -20.57
CA GLU A 45 -2.41 8.87 -19.95
C GLU A 45 -2.69 9.13 -18.47
N LEU A 46 -3.89 9.59 -18.13
CA LEU A 46 -4.30 9.85 -16.76
C LEU A 46 -4.33 8.56 -15.94
N HIS A 47 -4.88 7.48 -16.49
CA HIS A 47 -4.93 6.19 -15.79
C HIS A 47 -3.54 5.62 -15.56
N LYS A 48 -2.63 5.82 -16.51
CA LYS A 48 -1.23 5.42 -16.37
C LYS A 48 -0.57 6.18 -15.23
N GLU A 49 -0.83 7.46 -15.12
CA GLU A 49 -0.30 8.30 -14.06
C GLU A 49 -0.86 7.87 -12.71
N LEU A 50 -2.16 7.58 -12.61
CA LEU A 50 -2.78 7.09 -11.37
C LEU A 50 -2.17 5.76 -10.93
N GLU A 51 -1.99 4.83 -11.85
CA GLU A 51 -1.37 3.54 -11.57
C GLU A 51 0.06 3.72 -11.06
N THR A 52 0.85 4.52 -11.75
CA THR A 52 2.25 4.78 -11.40
C THR A 52 2.36 5.46 -10.03
N THR A 53 1.52 6.46 -9.77
CA THR A 53 1.52 7.20 -8.52
C THR A 53 1.13 6.29 -7.35
N SER A 54 0.13 5.44 -7.55
CA SER A 54 -0.30 4.48 -6.53
C SER A 54 0.81 3.48 -6.19
N ALA A 55 1.50 2.98 -7.21
CA ALA A 55 2.62 2.04 -7.02
C ALA A 55 3.77 2.69 -6.25
N LYS A 56 4.13 3.92 -6.59
CA LYS A 56 5.19 4.66 -5.90
C LYS A 56 4.81 4.94 -4.46
N SER A 57 3.58 5.35 -4.22
CA SER A 57 3.08 5.62 -2.87
C SER A 57 3.11 4.37 -2.01
N ARG A 58 2.66 3.25 -2.57
CA ARG A 58 2.69 1.95 -1.89
C ARG A 58 4.12 1.57 -1.52
N PHE A 59 5.06 1.73 -2.45
CA PHE A 59 6.46 1.40 -2.22
C PHE A 59 7.04 2.21 -1.05
N LEU A 60 6.78 3.51 -1.01
CA LEU A 60 7.27 4.38 0.05
C LEU A 60 6.69 3.98 1.41
N ILE A 61 5.41 3.65 1.44
CA ILE A 61 4.74 3.21 2.67
C ILE A 61 5.29 1.86 3.13
N GLU A 62 5.54 0.94 2.19
CA GLU A 62 6.14 -0.36 2.51
C GLU A 62 7.52 -0.21 3.14
N GLU A 63 8.33 0.72 2.65
CA GLU A 63 9.66 0.97 3.23
C GLU A 63 9.56 1.40 4.69
N VAL A 64 8.63 2.30 4.99
CA VAL A 64 8.40 2.77 6.35
C VAL A 64 7.87 1.64 7.23
N LEU A 65 6.98 0.82 6.68
CA LEU A 65 6.41 -0.30 7.41
C LEU A 65 7.50 -1.32 7.79
N ILE A 66 8.44 -1.59 6.91
CA ILE A 66 9.57 -2.48 7.20
C ILE A 66 10.41 -1.92 8.35
N LYS A 67 10.71 -0.62 8.33
CA LYS A 67 11.44 0.03 9.41
C LYS A 67 10.70 -0.05 10.74
N LEU A 68 9.40 0.21 10.70
CA LEU A 68 8.54 0.17 11.87
C LEU A 68 8.49 -1.24 12.45
N ALA A 69 8.37 -2.24 11.59
CA ALA A 69 8.36 -3.64 12.00
C ALA A 69 9.67 -4.03 12.71
N LYS A 70 10.80 -3.56 12.22
CA LYS A 70 12.11 -3.81 12.85
C LYS A 70 12.17 -3.20 14.25
N VAL A 71 11.70 -1.96 14.40
CA VAL A 71 11.71 -1.26 15.68
C VAL A 71 10.80 -1.97 16.69
N GLU A 72 9.64 -2.41 16.24
CA GLU A 72 8.66 -3.10 17.09
C GLU A 72 8.98 -4.58 17.29
N GLY A 73 10.01 -5.11 16.63
CA GLY A 73 10.34 -6.51 16.71
C GLY A 73 9.34 -7.43 16.05
N ILE A 74 8.59 -6.91 15.07
CA ILE A 74 7.59 -7.69 14.34
C ILE A 74 8.24 -8.26 13.07
N LYS A 75 8.01 -9.53 12.82
CA LYS A 75 8.47 -10.15 11.60
C LYS A 75 7.62 -9.68 10.42
N TYR A 76 8.25 -9.17 9.37
CA TYR A 76 7.53 -8.68 8.18
C TYR A 76 6.95 -9.85 7.36
#